data_d954eaed9b85e27d5322353cc1b26fcc
#
_entry.id   d954eaed9b85e27d5322353cc1b26fcc
#
_cell.length_a   1.000
_cell.length_b   1.000
_cell.length_c   1.000
_cell.angle_alpha   90.00
_cell.angle_beta   90.00
_cell.angle_gamma   90.00
#
_symmetry.space_group_name_H-M   'P 1'
#
loop_
_entity.id
_entity.type
_entity.pdbx_description
1 polymer ?
#
loop_
_entity_poly.entity_id
_entity_poly.type
_entity_poly.pdbx_seq_one_letter_code
_entity_poly.pdbx_strand_id
1 'polypeptide(L)'
;KLMHQLIDIEEEYPQLLTPDSPTHRVGGRASNSFEQVEHVVQMGSLQDVFSDEEVVDFDRRVREVVSDPLYVVEPKIDGLSVSLEYRDGVLVRGSTRGDGFVGEDVTENIRTIRSVPLRLKRDIPFVEVRGEVYMPVASFEKVVAQQELKEV
;
A
#
# COMPACT_ATOMS: atom_id res chain seq x y z
N LYS A 1 16.24 14.86 15.75
CA LYS A 1 17.42 14.55 16.58
C LYS A 1 17.60 13.04 16.78
N LEU A 2 16.63 12.30 17.34
CA LEU A 2 16.74 10.84 17.54
C LEU A 2 16.85 10.06 16.22
N MET A 3 16.11 10.45 15.18
CA MET A 3 16.18 9.79 13.88
C MET A 3 17.57 9.89 13.25
N HIS A 4 18.23 11.06 13.31
CA HIS A 4 19.60 11.20 12.82
C HIS A 4 20.59 10.33 13.60
N GLN A 5 20.45 10.28 14.93
CA GLN A 5 21.29 9.40 15.74
C GLN A 5 21.10 7.92 15.38
N LEU A 6 19.87 7.50 15.05
CA LEU A 6 19.61 6.14 14.62
C LEU A 6 20.24 5.86 13.25
N ILE A 7 20.13 6.80 12.29
CA ILE A 7 20.79 6.69 10.97
C ILE A 7 22.29 6.54 11.16
N ASP A 8 22.92 7.42 11.96
CA ASP A 8 24.37 7.40 12.23
C ASP A 8 24.80 6.04 12.81
N ILE A 9 24.01 5.47 13.75
CA ILE A 9 24.29 4.16 14.35
C ILE A 9 24.16 3.04 13.32
N GLU A 10 23.12 3.05 12.49
CA GLU A 10 22.89 2.02 11.48
C GLU A 10 23.93 2.09 10.35
N GLU A 11 24.46 3.26 10.03
CA GLU A 11 25.57 3.45 9.10
C GLU A 11 26.89 2.92 9.69
N GLU A 12 27.15 3.20 10.97
CA GLU A 12 28.35 2.71 11.67
C GLU A 12 28.30 1.20 11.96
N TYR A 13 27.09 0.68 12.24
CA TYR A 13 26.83 -0.73 12.59
C TYR A 13 25.75 -1.35 11.68
N PRO A 14 26.03 -1.65 10.40
CA PRO A 14 25.04 -2.17 9.45
C PRO A 14 24.30 -3.44 9.90
N GLN A 15 24.90 -4.24 10.80
CA GLN A 15 24.28 -5.42 11.39
C GLN A 15 23.10 -5.08 12.33
N LEU A 16 22.93 -3.84 12.75
CA LEU A 16 21.82 -3.38 13.57
C LEU A 16 20.62 -2.89 12.72
N LEU A 17 20.83 -2.66 11.43
CA LEU A 17 19.78 -2.28 10.50
C LEU A 17 18.79 -3.44 10.31
N THR A 18 17.55 -3.23 10.73
CA THR A 18 16.47 -4.22 10.59
C THR A 18 15.51 -3.81 9.46
N PRO A 19 14.82 -4.78 8.80
CA PRO A 19 13.87 -4.47 7.72
C PRO A 19 12.72 -3.56 8.14
N ASP A 20 12.42 -3.50 9.43
CA ASP A 20 11.37 -2.67 10.03
C ASP A 20 11.90 -1.41 10.71
N SER A 21 13.19 -1.07 10.50
CA SER A 21 13.74 0.18 11.04
C SER A 21 12.95 1.40 10.55
N PRO A 22 12.64 2.36 11.44
CA PRO A 22 11.99 3.60 11.06
C PRO A 22 12.85 4.47 10.11
N THR A 23 14.14 4.20 9.97
CA THR A 23 15.03 4.90 9.02
C THR A 23 14.66 4.63 7.57
N HIS A 24 14.04 3.50 7.25
CA HIS A 24 13.46 3.21 5.94
C HIS A 24 12.33 4.16 5.52
N ARG A 25 11.77 4.95 6.46
CA ARG A 25 10.76 5.98 6.15
C ARG A 25 11.36 7.29 5.65
N VAL A 26 12.67 7.46 5.78
CA VAL A 26 13.39 8.62 5.25
C VAL A 26 13.67 8.29 3.79
N GLY A 27 12.98 8.99 2.88
CA GLY A 27 12.87 8.68 1.46
C GLY A 27 14.16 8.15 0.82
N GLY A 28 14.04 6.98 0.23
CA GLY A 28 15.11 6.32 -0.50
C GLY A 28 15.51 7.06 -1.78
N ARG A 29 16.55 6.55 -2.46
CA ARG A 29 16.94 7.05 -3.78
C ARG A 29 15.79 6.81 -4.75
N ALA A 30 15.46 7.84 -5.55
CA ALA A 30 14.53 7.68 -6.65
C ALA A 30 15.04 6.57 -7.58
N SER A 31 14.26 5.50 -7.72
CA SER A 31 14.55 4.46 -8.72
C SER A 31 14.05 4.93 -10.08
N ASN A 32 14.88 4.78 -11.10
CA ASN A 32 14.48 5.09 -12.48
C ASN A 32 13.81 3.89 -13.18
N SER A 33 13.76 2.73 -12.52
CA SER A 33 13.07 1.52 -12.99
C SER A 33 12.59 0.72 -11.80
N PHE A 34 11.35 0.25 -11.87
CA PHE A 34 10.78 -0.65 -10.88
C PHE A 34 10.89 -2.09 -11.39
N GLU A 35 11.23 -3.02 -10.50
CA GLU A 35 11.21 -4.45 -10.81
C GLU A 35 9.77 -4.92 -10.95
N GLN A 36 9.54 -5.87 -11.87
CA GLN A 36 8.23 -6.49 -12.01
C GLN A 36 7.99 -7.52 -10.91
N VAL A 37 6.76 -7.56 -10.41
CA VAL A 37 6.32 -8.48 -9.37
C VAL A 37 5.08 -9.22 -9.86
N GLU A 38 5.17 -10.55 -9.93
CA GLU A 38 4.00 -11.40 -10.17
C GLU A 38 3.18 -11.54 -8.88
N HIS A 39 1.87 -11.33 -8.99
CA HIS A 39 0.96 -11.51 -7.87
C HIS A 39 0.65 -12.99 -7.66
N VAL A 40 0.80 -13.48 -6.41
CA VAL A 40 0.44 -14.86 -6.03
C VAL A 40 -1.04 -15.12 -6.26
N VAL A 41 -1.87 -14.12 -6.01
CA VAL A 41 -3.32 -14.14 -6.27
C VAL A 41 -3.66 -12.91 -7.11
N GLN A 42 -4.36 -13.13 -8.22
CA GLN A 42 -4.75 -12.06 -9.12
C GLN A 42 -5.46 -10.91 -8.37
N MET A 43 -5.05 -9.69 -8.66
CA MET A 43 -5.69 -8.47 -8.17
C MET A 43 -6.84 -8.07 -9.11
N GLY A 44 -8.03 -8.66 -8.89
CA GLY A 44 -9.22 -8.37 -9.69
C GLY A 44 -9.76 -6.95 -9.48
N SER A 45 -10.53 -6.47 -10.45
CA SER A 45 -11.31 -5.25 -10.31
C SER A 45 -12.66 -5.52 -9.67
N LEU A 46 -13.21 -4.53 -8.97
CA LEU A 46 -14.59 -4.55 -8.52
C LEU A 46 -15.52 -4.30 -9.72
N GLN A 47 -16.68 -4.97 -9.71
CA GLN A 47 -17.71 -4.72 -10.70
C GLN A 47 -18.50 -3.47 -10.30
N ASP A 48 -18.68 -2.54 -11.24
CA ASP A 48 -19.51 -1.37 -11.02
C ASP A 48 -20.99 -1.73 -11.15
N VAL A 49 -21.85 -1.04 -10.40
CA VAL A 49 -23.29 -1.09 -10.49
C VAL A 49 -23.83 0.34 -10.63
N PHE A 50 -24.85 0.53 -11.44
CA PHE A 50 -25.38 1.85 -11.81
C PHE A 50 -26.87 2.01 -11.52
N SER A 51 -27.51 0.97 -10.94
CA SER A 51 -28.93 1.02 -10.59
C SER A 51 -29.22 0.25 -9.29
N ASP A 52 -30.37 0.53 -8.68
CA ASP A 52 -30.84 -0.18 -7.48
C ASP A 52 -31.11 -1.66 -7.78
N GLU A 53 -31.60 -1.96 -8.99
CA GLU A 53 -31.86 -3.34 -9.44
C GLU A 53 -30.57 -4.16 -9.51
N GLU A 54 -29.45 -3.55 -9.95
CA GLU A 54 -28.15 -4.22 -9.98
C GLU A 54 -27.60 -4.49 -8.59
N VAL A 55 -27.88 -3.59 -7.60
CA VAL A 55 -27.54 -3.84 -6.20
C VAL A 55 -28.34 -5.01 -5.62
N VAL A 56 -29.65 -5.07 -5.92
CA VAL A 56 -30.51 -6.19 -5.51
C VAL A 56 -30.03 -7.50 -6.15
N ASP A 57 -29.61 -7.46 -7.40
CA ASP A 57 -29.10 -8.63 -8.10
C ASP A 57 -27.74 -9.09 -7.53
N PHE A 58 -26.89 -8.15 -7.10
CA PHE A 58 -25.67 -8.46 -6.35
C PHE A 58 -25.99 -9.19 -5.04
N ASP A 59 -26.91 -8.67 -4.22
CA ASP A 59 -27.34 -9.33 -2.97
C ASP A 59 -27.91 -10.74 -3.24
N ARG A 60 -28.71 -10.91 -4.30
CA ARG A 60 -29.24 -12.21 -4.70
C ARG A 60 -28.11 -13.22 -4.97
N ARG A 61 -27.10 -12.83 -5.78
CA ARG A 61 -25.96 -13.70 -6.08
C ARG A 61 -25.15 -14.06 -4.82
N VAL A 62 -24.98 -13.12 -3.90
CA VAL A 62 -24.28 -13.37 -2.63
C VAL A 62 -25.06 -14.39 -1.80
N ARG A 63 -26.40 -14.28 -1.75
CA ARG A 63 -27.27 -15.20 -1.00
C ARG A 63 -27.35 -16.62 -1.58
N GLU A 64 -26.97 -16.81 -2.83
CA GLU A 64 -26.81 -18.15 -3.41
C GLU A 64 -25.66 -18.94 -2.74
N VAL A 65 -24.68 -18.22 -2.16
CA VAL A 65 -23.49 -18.81 -1.51
C VAL A 65 -23.54 -18.68 0.02
N VAL A 66 -24.06 -17.56 0.53
CA VAL A 66 -24.10 -17.24 1.96
C VAL A 66 -25.56 -16.96 2.37
N SER A 67 -26.10 -17.76 3.29
CA SER A 67 -27.51 -17.67 3.70
C SER A 67 -27.88 -16.35 4.41
N ASP A 68 -26.95 -15.78 5.19
CA ASP A 68 -27.16 -14.54 5.95
C ASP A 68 -25.93 -13.62 5.84
N PRO A 69 -25.79 -12.90 4.72
CA PRO A 69 -24.63 -12.04 4.50
C PRO A 69 -24.71 -10.76 5.34
N LEU A 70 -23.58 -10.33 5.87
CA LEU A 70 -23.39 -9.01 6.45
C LEU A 70 -22.61 -8.13 5.48
N TYR A 71 -23.05 -6.88 5.34
CA TYR A 71 -22.43 -5.92 4.43
C TYR A 71 -21.79 -4.78 5.20
N VAL A 72 -20.62 -4.33 4.69
CA VAL A 72 -19.99 -3.07 5.07
C VAL A 72 -20.04 -2.15 3.86
N VAL A 73 -20.47 -0.93 4.05
CA VAL A 73 -20.52 0.09 2.99
C VAL A 73 -19.40 1.09 3.23
N GLU A 74 -18.55 1.27 2.24
CA GLU A 74 -17.39 2.15 2.29
C GLU A 74 -17.30 3.02 1.04
N PRO A 75 -16.74 4.25 1.12
CA PRO A 75 -16.38 5.01 -0.07
C PRO A 75 -15.37 4.23 -0.91
N LYS A 76 -15.60 4.13 -2.21
CA LYS A 76 -14.59 3.61 -3.14
C LYS A 76 -13.58 4.72 -3.42
N ILE A 77 -12.50 4.73 -2.65
CA ILE A 77 -11.42 5.71 -2.84
C ILE A 77 -10.77 5.49 -4.20
N ASP A 78 -10.50 6.57 -4.90
CA ASP A 78 -9.76 6.58 -6.16
C ASP A 78 -8.29 6.92 -5.88
N GLY A 79 -7.39 6.07 -6.35
CA GLY A 79 -5.95 6.18 -6.12
C GLY A 79 -5.16 5.10 -6.86
N LEU A 80 -4.09 4.63 -6.23
CA LEU A 80 -3.24 3.58 -6.76
C LEU A 80 -3.43 2.29 -5.94
N SER A 81 -3.99 1.26 -6.57
CA SER A 81 -4.18 -0.04 -5.91
C SER A 81 -2.84 -0.72 -5.66
N VAL A 82 -2.63 -1.18 -4.43
CA VAL A 82 -1.39 -1.82 -3.99
C VAL A 82 -1.66 -3.11 -3.23
N SER A 83 -0.70 -4.03 -3.32
CA SER A 83 -0.58 -5.20 -2.46
C SER A 83 0.58 -5.03 -1.52
N LEU A 84 0.37 -5.31 -0.24
CA LEU A 84 1.37 -5.26 0.83
C LEU A 84 1.58 -6.66 1.39
N GLU A 85 2.78 -7.20 1.24
CA GLU A 85 3.14 -8.50 1.78
C GLU A 85 3.87 -8.35 3.12
N TYR A 86 3.38 -9.06 4.11
CA TYR A 86 4.04 -9.19 5.40
C TYR A 86 4.44 -10.64 5.64
N ARG A 87 5.69 -10.85 6.11
CA ARG A 87 6.20 -12.14 6.57
C ARG A 87 6.67 -12.01 8.00
N ASP A 88 6.23 -12.94 8.85
CA ASP A 88 6.52 -12.91 10.29
C ASP A 88 6.22 -11.52 10.91
N GLY A 89 5.11 -10.93 10.44
CA GLY A 89 4.66 -9.60 10.86
C GLY A 89 5.44 -8.41 10.28
N VAL A 90 6.49 -8.60 9.49
CA VAL A 90 7.32 -7.52 8.90
C VAL A 90 6.91 -7.27 7.46
N LEU A 91 6.79 -6.00 7.07
CA LEU A 91 6.57 -5.58 5.68
C LEU A 91 7.79 -5.94 4.83
N VAL A 92 7.63 -6.89 3.91
CA VAL A 92 8.70 -7.36 3.02
C VAL A 92 8.56 -6.83 1.61
N ARG A 93 7.33 -6.54 1.16
CA ARG A 93 7.09 -6.05 -0.20
C ARG A 93 5.83 -5.21 -0.28
N GLY A 94 5.89 -4.17 -1.12
CA GLY A 94 4.74 -3.43 -1.62
C GLY A 94 4.78 -3.39 -3.13
N SER A 95 3.69 -3.75 -3.80
CA SER A 95 3.62 -3.75 -5.26
C SER A 95 2.35 -3.10 -5.77
N THR A 96 2.41 -2.48 -6.96
CA THR A 96 1.22 -1.95 -7.63
C THR A 96 0.39 -3.09 -8.20
N ARG A 97 -0.91 -2.84 -8.47
CA ARG A 97 -1.77 -3.82 -9.12
C ARG A 97 -1.29 -4.18 -10.53
N GLY A 98 -0.77 -3.20 -11.29
CA GLY A 98 -0.47 -3.36 -12.71
C GLY A 98 -1.70 -3.81 -13.51
N ASP A 99 -1.54 -4.84 -14.31
CA ASP A 99 -2.63 -5.47 -15.08
C ASP A 99 -3.46 -6.49 -14.24
N GLY A 100 -3.14 -6.62 -12.97
CA GLY A 100 -3.75 -7.57 -12.03
C GLY A 100 -2.99 -8.88 -11.90
N PHE A 101 -2.07 -9.19 -12.80
CA PHE A 101 -1.16 -10.35 -12.74
C PHE A 101 0.25 -9.94 -12.41
N VAL A 102 0.72 -8.86 -13.01
CA VAL A 102 2.06 -8.32 -12.84
C VAL A 102 1.97 -6.84 -12.49
N GLY A 103 2.58 -6.47 -11.37
CA GLY A 103 2.74 -5.09 -10.93
C GLY A 103 4.20 -4.68 -10.86
N GLU A 104 4.46 -3.55 -10.23
CA GLU A 104 5.80 -3.00 -10.01
C GLU A 104 6.12 -2.99 -8.52
N ASP A 105 7.35 -3.32 -8.17
CA ASP A 105 7.84 -3.22 -6.79
C ASP A 105 7.97 -1.75 -6.40
N VAL A 106 7.16 -1.32 -5.45
CA VAL A 106 7.14 0.03 -4.88
C VAL A 106 7.41 0.02 -3.37
N THR A 107 8.10 -1.01 -2.89
CA THR A 107 8.34 -1.23 -1.45
C THR A 107 8.93 -0.01 -0.78
N GLU A 108 9.95 0.61 -1.37
CA GLU A 108 10.60 1.79 -0.80
C GLU A 108 9.64 3.00 -0.72
N ASN A 109 8.79 3.18 -1.71
CA ASN A 109 7.75 4.22 -1.69
C ASN A 109 6.72 3.95 -0.60
N ILE A 110 6.26 2.72 -0.49
CA ILE A 110 5.28 2.28 0.53
C ILE A 110 5.83 2.50 1.95
N ARG A 111 7.11 2.23 2.19
CA ARG A 111 7.75 2.45 3.49
C ARG A 111 7.70 3.91 3.96
N THR A 112 7.62 4.87 3.04
CA THR A 112 7.48 6.29 3.37
C THR A 112 6.09 6.66 3.88
N ILE A 113 5.06 5.84 3.62
CA ILE A 113 3.68 6.09 4.02
C ILE A 113 3.51 5.80 5.51
N ARG A 114 3.27 6.83 6.30
CA ARG A 114 3.21 6.73 7.77
C ARG A 114 2.09 5.83 8.29
N SER A 115 0.97 5.73 7.57
CA SER A 115 -0.17 4.88 7.92
C SER A 115 0.07 3.40 7.64
N VAL A 116 1.08 3.05 6.85
CA VAL A 116 1.48 1.66 6.60
C VAL A 116 2.41 1.21 7.72
N PRO A 117 2.05 0.20 8.53
CA PRO A 117 2.96 -0.32 9.55
C PRO A 117 4.10 -1.10 8.91
N LEU A 118 5.34 -0.83 9.30
CA LEU A 118 6.50 -1.64 8.89
C LEU A 118 6.52 -2.99 9.61
N ARG A 119 5.88 -3.05 10.80
CA ARG A 119 5.66 -4.27 11.56
C ARG A 119 4.22 -4.31 12.09
N LEU A 120 3.57 -5.44 11.93
CA LEU A 120 2.26 -5.73 12.51
C LEU A 120 2.37 -5.96 14.02
N LYS A 121 1.25 -5.79 14.73
CA LYS A 121 1.18 -6.07 16.17
C LYS A 121 1.25 -7.57 16.52
N ARG A 122 1.10 -8.44 15.52
CA ARG A 122 1.15 -9.89 15.66
C ARG A 122 2.13 -10.45 14.64
N ASP A 123 2.88 -11.45 15.02
CA ASP A 123 3.75 -12.20 14.12
C ASP A 123 2.89 -13.22 13.35
N ILE A 124 2.43 -12.79 12.18
CA ILE A 124 1.68 -13.62 11.25
C ILE A 124 2.68 -14.15 10.22
N PRO A 125 2.77 -15.48 10.01
CA PRO A 125 3.77 -16.06 9.10
C PRO A 125 3.72 -15.46 7.70
N PHE A 126 2.52 -15.28 7.15
CA PHE A 126 2.31 -14.56 5.90
C PHE A 126 0.91 -13.95 5.86
N VAL A 127 0.83 -12.70 5.42
CA VAL A 127 -0.43 -12.05 5.06
C VAL A 127 -0.19 -11.05 3.95
N GLU A 128 -1.08 -11.06 2.96
CA GLU A 128 -1.19 -10.05 1.92
C GLU A 128 -2.36 -9.13 2.26
N VAL A 129 -2.10 -7.82 2.29
CA VAL A 129 -3.11 -6.79 2.53
C VAL A 129 -3.21 -5.93 1.29
N ARG A 130 -4.42 -5.81 0.73
CA ARG A 130 -4.68 -4.96 -0.42
C ARG A 130 -5.31 -3.65 0.02
N GLY A 131 -4.95 -2.58 -0.64
CA GLY A 131 -5.43 -1.26 -0.30
C GLY A 131 -5.27 -0.27 -1.44
N GLU A 132 -5.64 0.97 -1.14
CA GLU A 132 -5.57 2.07 -2.08
C GLU A 132 -4.67 3.16 -1.52
N VAL A 133 -3.64 3.55 -2.27
CA VAL A 133 -2.79 4.69 -1.96
C VAL A 133 -3.38 5.91 -2.66
N TYR A 134 -3.73 6.93 -1.89
CA TYR A 134 -4.29 8.16 -2.42
C TYR A 134 -3.63 9.39 -1.79
N MET A 135 -3.72 10.52 -2.46
CA MET A 135 -3.21 11.79 -1.97
C MET A 135 -4.40 12.72 -1.64
N PRO A 136 -4.58 13.11 -0.36
CA PRO A 136 -5.58 14.12 -0.01
C PRO A 136 -5.34 15.44 -0.75
N VAL A 137 -6.43 16.13 -1.16
CA VAL A 137 -6.35 17.39 -1.93
C VAL A 137 -5.41 18.40 -1.27
N ALA A 138 -5.54 18.63 0.04
CA ALA A 138 -4.68 19.55 0.78
C ALA A 138 -3.18 19.18 0.77
N SER A 139 -2.85 17.89 0.58
CA SER A 139 -1.46 17.43 0.41
C SER A 139 -0.98 17.64 -1.01
N PHE A 140 -1.85 17.39 -1.99
CA PHE A 140 -1.57 17.64 -3.40
C PHE A 140 -1.27 19.13 -3.66
N GLU A 141 -2.10 20.05 -3.15
CA GLU A 141 -1.89 21.49 -3.26
C GLU A 141 -0.53 21.94 -2.70
N LYS A 142 -0.09 21.34 -1.59
CA LYS A 142 1.25 21.63 -1.02
C LYS A 142 2.37 21.14 -1.93
N VAL A 143 2.22 19.98 -2.56
CA VAL A 143 3.23 19.44 -3.50
C VAL A 143 3.33 20.33 -4.72
N VAL A 144 2.18 20.74 -5.30
CA VAL A 144 2.13 21.66 -6.45
C VAL A 144 2.86 22.98 -6.12
N ALA A 145 2.49 23.61 -5.01
CA ALA A 145 3.12 24.86 -4.58
C ALA A 145 4.66 24.74 -4.37
N GLN A 146 5.12 23.57 -3.89
CA GLN A 146 6.56 23.32 -3.73
C GLN A 146 7.28 23.11 -5.06
N GLN A 147 6.61 22.52 -6.07
CA GLN A 147 7.16 22.34 -7.41
C GLN A 147 7.27 23.67 -8.15
N GLU A 148 6.21 24.48 -8.12
CA GLU A 148 6.22 25.83 -8.71
C GLU A 148 7.35 26.71 -8.15
N LEU A 149 7.67 26.60 -6.85
CA LEU A 149 8.78 27.31 -6.22
C LEU A 149 10.18 26.82 -6.66
N LYS A 150 10.28 25.62 -7.25
CA LYS A 150 11.56 25.06 -7.73
C LYS A 150 11.82 25.36 -9.20
N GLU A 151 10.79 25.73 -9.96
CA GLU A 151 10.89 26.09 -11.38
C GLU A 151 11.20 27.58 -11.59
N VAL A 152 11.29 28.39 -10.53
CA VAL A 152 11.72 29.80 -10.50
C VAL A 152 13.16 29.89 -9.99
#